data_bc36309d1716b7cb7ddf851bd40bef50
#
_entry.id   bc36309d1716b7cb7ddf851bd40bef50
#
_cell.length_a   1.000
_cell.length_b   1.000
_cell.length_c   1.000
_cell.angle_alpha   90.00
_cell.angle_beta   90.00
_cell.angle_gamma   90.00
#
_symmetry.space_group_name_H-M   'P 1'
#
loop_
_entity.id
_entity.type
_entity.pdbx_description
1 polymer ?
#
loop_
_entity_poly.entity_id
_entity_poly.type
_entity_poly.pdbx_seq_one_letter_code
_entity_poly.pdbx_strand_id
1 'polypeptide(L)'
;MEPLFSIGEMAKKSQLSIQRLRYYDKIGLLVPAFTDPTSGYRYYKTAQEEQLNLIQALQYMGFSLQELKQYLDKNTSESLPDLLIKYQQKLKDEEARIARKKWLIDRYQGLLKRETDTTQPLTTARLLLTEPLLTPVHADILNDPAFHQEVQKTVSHLGLSKSYQQFPGFFMLDGQAYLFIELDHSIGAPGERRLLSSERQAFVTPQNLETPPENENYLLQETVAWINQELVHGYSYETKLTFE
;
A
#
# COMPACT_ATOMS: atom_id res chain seq x y z
N MET A 1 32.76 -3.47 43.14
CA MET A 1 31.53 -2.63 42.94
C MET A 1 31.42 -2.31 41.48
N GLU A 2 30.26 -2.51 40.90
CA GLU A 2 30.01 -2.07 39.55
C GLU A 2 30.10 -0.53 39.45
N PRO A 3 30.77 0.03 38.44
CA PRO A 3 30.87 1.47 38.31
C PRO A 3 29.47 2.11 38.04
N LEU A 4 29.21 3.21 38.73
CA LEU A 4 28.02 4.02 38.57
C LEU A 4 28.37 5.28 37.77
N PHE A 5 27.56 5.59 36.76
CA PHE A 5 27.66 6.79 35.97
C PHE A 5 26.65 7.83 36.46
N SER A 6 27.06 9.05 36.67
CA SER A 6 26.12 10.16 36.85
C SER A 6 25.25 10.37 35.60
N ILE A 7 24.11 11.02 35.77
CA ILE A 7 23.23 11.35 34.60
C ILE A 7 23.98 12.15 33.52
N GLY A 8 24.95 12.98 33.90
CA GLY A 8 25.79 13.74 32.95
C GLY A 8 26.75 12.85 32.16
N GLU A 9 27.39 11.87 32.82
CA GLU A 9 28.26 10.90 32.16
C GLU A 9 27.46 9.98 31.26
N MET A 10 26.30 9.49 31.71
CA MET A 10 25.40 8.69 30.91
C MET A 10 24.91 9.45 29.67
N ALA A 11 24.51 10.72 29.83
CA ALA A 11 24.10 11.60 28.73
C ALA A 11 25.20 11.76 27.68
N LYS A 12 26.46 11.98 28.13
CA LYS A 12 27.61 12.11 27.23
C LYS A 12 27.91 10.82 26.48
N LYS A 13 27.92 9.67 27.18
CA LYS A 13 28.19 8.36 26.59
C LYS A 13 27.14 7.96 25.54
N SER A 14 25.87 8.19 25.82
CA SER A 14 24.77 7.85 24.94
C SER A 14 24.42 8.93 23.90
N GLN A 15 25.10 10.06 23.91
CA GLN A 15 24.81 11.22 23.03
C GLN A 15 23.38 11.75 23.19
N LEU A 16 22.80 11.63 24.37
CA LEU A 16 21.49 12.14 24.70
C LEU A 16 21.57 13.38 25.62
N SER A 17 20.51 14.17 25.62
CA SER A 17 20.37 15.23 26.59
C SER A 17 19.99 14.69 27.97
N ILE A 18 20.45 15.36 29.03
CA ILE A 18 20.04 15.07 30.42
C ILE A 18 18.51 15.14 30.56
N GLN A 19 17.85 16.06 29.84
CA GLN A 19 16.39 16.19 29.83
C GLN A 19 15.72 14.94 29.29
N ARG A 20 16.29 14.32 28.26
CA ARG A 20 15.77 13.09 27.68
C ARG A 20 15.90 11.91 28.65
N LEU A 21 17.01 11.78 29.36
CA LEU A 21 17.19 10.78 30.40
C LEU A 21 16.23 10.98 31.58
N ARG A 22 16.00 12.22 32.02
CA ARG A 22 14.98 12.55 33.04
C ARG A 22 13.57 12.19 32.57
N TYR A 23 13.29 12.40 31.29
CA TYR A 23 12.00 12.01 30.72
C TYR A 23 11.82 10.48 30.68
N TYR A 24 12.87 9.74 30.32
CA TYR A 24 12.84 8.27 30.35
C TYR A 24 12.61 7.73 31.76
N ASP A 25 13.24 8.33 32.78
CA ASP A 25 12.97 8.02 34.17
C ASP A 25 11.51 8.34 34.54
N LYS A 26 11.02 9.53 34.20
CA LYS A 26 9.65 9.97 34.50
C LYS A 26 8.59 9.02 33.93
N ILE A 27 8.79 8.51 32.71
CA ILE A 27 7.85 7.57 32.09
C ILE A 27 8.12 6.10 32.47
N GLY A 28 9.14 5.83 33.25
CA GLY A 28 9.52 4.47 33.69
C GLY A 28 10.16 3.62 32.59
N LEU A 29 10.71 4.24 31.53
CA LEU A 29 11.38 3.53 30.43
C LEU A 29 12.83 3.17 30.81
N LEU A 30 13.54 4.06 31.51
CA LEU A 30 14.89 3.86 32.05
C LEU A 30 15.00 4.52 33.43
N VAL A 31 14.70 3.76 34.47
CA VAL A 31 14.77 4.22 35.86
C VAL A 31 16.22 4.13 36.32
N PRO A 32 16.81 5.16 36.94
CA PRO A 32 18.18 5.11 37.45
C PRO A 32 18.37 3.99 38.47
N ALA A 33 19.55 3.37 38.48
CA ALA A 33 19.90 2.32 39.46
C ALA A 33 19.92 2.85 40.88
N PHE A 34 20.27 4.13 41.05
CA PHE A 34 20.30 4.83 42.32
C PHE A 34 19.97 6.30 42.15
N THR A 35 19.13 6.83 43.03
CA THR A 35 18.90 8.27 43.16
C THR A 35 19.29 8.67 44.59
N ASP A 36 20.21 9.60 44.72
CA ASP A 36 20.64 10.12 46.01
C ASP A 36 19.46 10.81 46.71
N PRO A 37 19.04 10.35 47.86
CA PRO A 37 17.87 10.90 48.54
C PRO A 37 18.06 12.33 49.07
N THR A 38 19.32 12.77 49.23
CA THR A 38 19.67 14.08 49.78
C THR A 38 19.73 15.13 48.64
N SER A 39 20.40 14.80 47.53
CA SER A 39 20.66 15.72 46.43
C SER A 39 19.74 15.51 45.25
N GLY A 40 19.03 14.40 45.15
CA GLY A 40 18.23 14.01 43.99
C GLY A 40 19.07 13.61 42.77
N TYR A 41 20.37 13.44 42.92
CA TYR A 41 21.26 13.04 41.83
C TYR A 41 21.01 11.60 41.42
N ARG A 42 20.96 11.38 40.07
CA ARG A 42 20.68 10.10 39.42
C ARG A 42 21.95 9.41 38.98
N TYR A 43 22.05 8.12 39.28
CA TYR A 43 23.17 7.27 38.90
C TYR A 43 22.70 6.03 38.18
N TYR A 44 23.44 5.62 37.17
CA TYR A 44 23.14 4.50 36.28
C TYR A 44 24.26 3.48 36.25
N LYS A 45 23.94 2.20 36.07
CA LYS A 45 24.90 1.11 35.93
C LYS A 45 25.32 0.91 34.46
N THR A 46 26.42 0.19 34.23
CA THR A 46 26.89 -0.20 32.91
C THR A 46 25.82 -0.95 32.09
N ALA A 47 25.12 -1.89 32.73
CA ALA A 47 24.00 -2.62 32.07
C ALA A 47 22.88 -1.68 31.59
N GLN A 48 22.69 -0.53 32.21
CA GLN A 48 21.70 0.45 31.78
C GLN A 48 22.18 1.29 30.58
N GLU A 49 23.50 1.37 30.35
CA GLU A 49 24.03 1.90 29.10
C GLU A 49 23.67 1.02 27.92
N GLU A 50 23.80 -0.32 28.06
CA GLU A 50 23.38 -1.29 27.03
C GLU A 50 21.87 -1.23 26.78
N GLN A 51 21.07 -1.15 27.86
CA GLN A 51 19.62 -0.96 27.72
C GLN A 51 19.28 0.32 26.98
N LEU A 52 19.99 1.41 27.24
CA LEU A 52 19.79 2.69 26.57
C LEU A 52 20.14 2.62 25.08
N ASN A 53 21.24 1.95 24.73
CA ASN A 53 21.64 1.70 23.35
C ASN A 53 20.56 0.90 22.59
N LEU A 54 19.98 -0.12 23.21
CA LEU A 54 18.87 -0.87 22.66
C LEU A 54 17.63 0.01 22.44
N ILE A 55 17.27 0.84 23.42
CA ILE A 55 16.16 1.82 23.30
C ILE A 55 16.39 2.74 22.09
N GLN A 56 17.60 3.27 21.94
CA GLN A 56 17.93 4.15 20.80
C GLN A 56 17.86 3.43 19.46
N ALA A 57 18.38 2.21 19.37
CA ALA A 57 18.31 1.41 18.16
C ALA A 57 16.85 1.11 17.76
N LEU A 58 16.01 0.73 18.69
CA LEU A 58 14.60 0.46 18.44
C LEU A 58 13.84 1.75 18.06
N GLN A 59 14.15 2.88 18.69
CA GLN A 59 13.59 4.18 18.28
C GLN A 59 14.01 4.59 16.86
N TYR A 60 15.26 4.34 16.49
CA TYR A 60 15.73 4.58 15.13
C TYR A 60 14.97 3.73 14.10
N MET A 61 14.60 2.50 14.46
CA MET A 61 13.74 1.64 13.65
C MET A 61 12.28 2.14 13.59
N GLY A 62 11.89 3.11 14.44
CA GLY A 62 10.55 3.71 14.41
C GLY A 62 9.61 3.23 15.52
N PHE A 63 10.10 2.50 16.53
CA PHE A 63 9.29 2.15 17.69
C PHE A 63 8.99 3.38 18.55
N SER A 64 7.74 3.50 18.96
CA SER A 64 7.32 4.52 19.91
C SER A 64 7.83 4.21 21.33
N LEU A 65 7.99 5.25 22.16
CA LEU A 65 8.38 5.06 23.55
C LEU A 65 7.38 4.22 24.35
N GLN A 66 6.11 4.23 23.95
CA GLN A 66 5.06 3.43 24.58
C GLN A 66 5.23 1.94 24.29
N GLU A 67 5.52 1.58 23.03
CA GLU A 67 5.82 0.20 22.62
C GLU A 67 7.06 -0.32 23.33
N LEU A 68 8.13 0.51 23.39
CA LEU A 68 9.36 0.16 24.09
C LEU A 68 9.15 -0.05 25.60
N LYS A 69 8.32 0.78 26.23
CA LYS A 69 7.98 0.63 27.64
C LYS A 69 7.25 -0.69 27.90
N GLN A 70 6.27 -1.03 27.05
CA GLN A 70 5.54 -2.30 27.14
C GLN A 70 6.48 -3.51 27.00
N TYR A 71 7.41 -3.44 26.04
CA TYR A 71 8.40 -4.50 25.82
C TYR A 71 9.39 -4.65 26.98
N LEU A 72 9.86 -3.54 27.56
CA LEU A 72 10.82 -3.56 28.68
C LEU A 72 10.17 -3.85 30.03
N ASP A 73 8.85 -3.93 30.10
CA ASP A 73 8.14 -4.34 31.30
C ASP A 73 8.43 -5.83 31.57
N LYS A 74 8.89 -6.12 32.78
CA LYS A 74 9.24 -7.49 33.22
C LYS A 74 8.04 -8.47 33.18
N ASN A 75 6.83 -7.97 33.10
CA ASN A 75 5.61 -8.77 33.02
C ASN A 75 5.21 -9.11 31.58
N THR A 76 5.92 -8.60 30.56
CA THR A 76 5.61 -8.96 29.16
C THR A 76 6.19 -10.32 28.82
N SER A 77 5.42 -11.13 28.08
CA SER A 77 5.87 -12.42 27.53
C SER A 77 6.47 -12.28 26.13
N GLU A 78 6.41 -11.09 25.55
CA GLU A 78 6.90 -10.83 24.18
C GLU A 78 8.43 -10.73 24.19
N SER A 79 9.08 -11.57 23.38
CA SER A 79 10.53 -11.55 23.21
C SER A 79 10.96 -10.48 22.19
N LEU A 80 12.24 -10.05 22.23
CA LEU A 80 12.77 -9.13 21.21
C LEU A 80 12.67 -9.68 19.80
N PRO A 81 12.97 -10.97 19.52
CA PRO A 81 12.71 -11.55 18.20
C PRO A 81 11.28 -11.42 17.73
N ASP A 82 10.28 -11.70 18.58
CA ASP A 82 8.86 -11.60 18.23
C ASP A 82 8.47 -10.16 17.88
N LEU A 83 8.96 -9.20 18.68
CA LEU A 83 8.75 -7.78 18.44
C LEU A 83 9.34 -7.34 17.10
N LEU A 84 10.56 -7.80 16.76
CA LEU A 84 11.22 -7.48 15.49
C LEU A 84 10.51 -8.11 14.30
N ILE A 85 10.03 -9.36 14.40
CA ILE A 85 9.24 -10.02 13.35
C ILE A 85 7.95 -9.24 13.07
N LYS A 86 7.23 -8.86 14.12
CA LYS A 86 6.01 -8.06 14.03
C LYS A 86 6.27 -6.71 13.35
N TYR A 87 7.40 -6.09 13.65
CA TYR A 87 7.77 -4.83 13.05
C TYR A 87 8.19 -4.97 11.57
N GLN A 88 8.89 -6.05 11.22
CA GLN A 88 9.18 -6.37 9.82
C GLN A 88 7.90 -6.53 9.00
N GLN A 89 6.88 -7.18 9.55
CA GLN A 89 5.59 -7.30 8.86
C GLN A 89 4.94 -5.92 8.65
N LYS A 90 4.94 -5.08 9.68
CA LYS A 90 4.43 -3.69 9.58
C LYS A 90 5.14 -2.88 8.49
N LEU A 91 6.46 -3.04 8.36
CA LEU A 91 7.22 -2.37 7.30
C LEU A 91 6.87 -2.89 5.91
N LYS A 92 6.71 -4.20 5.74
CA LYS A 92 6.26 -4.80 4.46
C LYS A 92 4.87 -4.29 4.06
N ASP A 93 3.95 -4.19 5.01
CA ASP A 93 2.61 -3.67 4.76
C ASP A 93 2.65 -2.19 4.35
N GLU A 94 3.54 -1.41 4.97
CA GLU A 94 3.76 0.00 4.61
C GLU A 94 4.41 0.16 3.23
N GLU A 95 5.40 -0.67 2.89
CA GLU A 95 6.01 -0.72 1.56
C GLU A 95 4.96 -1.01 0.49
N ALA A 96 4.11 -2.03 0.71
CA ALA A 96 3.02 -2.36 -0.20
C ALA A 96 2.03 -1.19 -0.33
N ARG A 97 1.73 -0.50 0.76
CA ARG A 97 0.86 0.69 0.76
C ARG A 97 1.46 1.85 -0.03
N ILE A 98 2.77 2.07 0.10
CA ILE A 98 3.50 3.11 -0.65
C ILE A 98 3.55 2.75 -2.15
N ALA A 99 3.86 1.49 -2.49
CA ALA A 99 3.89 1.01 -3.86
C ALA A 99 2.54 1.25 -4.55
N ARG A 100 1.43 0.92 -3.87
CA ARG A 100 0.07 1.17 -4.37
C ARG A 100 -0.22 2.64 -4.61
N LYS A 101 0.20 3.53 -3.69
CA LYS A 101 0.04 4.98 -3.90
C LYS A 101 0.81 5.49 -5.10
N LYS A 102 2.05 5.03 -5.30
CA LYS A 102 2.88 5.37 -6.46
C LYS A 102 2.21 4.90 -7.76
N TRP A 103 1.78 3.64 -7.78
CA TRP A 103 1.07 3.09 -8.94
C TRP A 103 -0.18 3.92 -9.30
N LEU A 104 -1.01 4.32 -8.32
CA LEU A 104 -2.16 5.19 -8.55
C LEU A 104 -1.75 6.55 -9.14
N ILE A 105 -0.69 7.16 -8.61
CA ILE A 105 -0.17 8.44 -9.13
C ILE A 105 0.27 8.29 -10.58
N ASP A 106 1.07 7.27 -10.87
CA ASP A 106 1.57 7.00 -12.23
C ASP A 106 0.41 6.75 -13.21
N ARG A 107 -0.61 6.01 -12.75
CA ARG A 107 -1.82 5.76 -13.53
C ARG A 107 -2.57 7.05 -13.83
N TYR A 108 -2.86 7.89 -12.82
CA TYR A 108 -3.52 9.18 -13.04
C TYR A 108 -2.69 10.10 -13.93
N GLN A 109 -1.38 10.17 -13.75
CA GLN A 109 -0.50 10.95 -14.63
C GLN A 109 -0.58 10.45 -16.07
N GLY A 110 -0.63 9.14 -16.26
CA GLY A 110 -0.83 8.53 -17.59
C GLY A 110 -2.18 8.92 -18.22
N LEU A 111 -3.25 8.93 -17.42
CA LEU A 111 -4.59 9.34 -17.88
C LEU A 111 -4.63 10.83 -18.28
N LEU A 112 -4.01 11.69 -17.49
CA LEU A 112 -4.01 13.15 -17.72
C LEU A 112 -3.13 13.60 -18.90
N LYS A 113 -2.11 12.80 -19.26
CA LYS A 113 -1.20 13.11 -20.40
C LYS A 113 -1.76 12.69 -21.76
N ARG A 114 -2.89 12.00 -21.81
CA ARG A 114 -3.42 11.44 -23.06
C ARG A 114 -4.06 12.50 -23.93
N GLU A 115 -3.54 12.64 -25.12
CA GLU A 115 -4.25 13.31 -26.22
C GLU A 115 -5.35 12.35 -26.70
N THR A 116 -6.53 12.90 -26.95
CA THR A 116 -7.78 12.17 -27.18
C THR A 116 -7.88 11.47 -28.55
N ASP A 117 -6.85 11.54 -29.38
CA ASP A 117 -7.04 11.21 -30.81
C ASP A 117 -5.96 10.30 -31.43
N THR A 118 -5.17 9.59 -30.69
CA THR A 118 -4.13 8.71 -31.25
C THR A 118 -4.23 7.27 -30.75
N THR A 119 -4.39 6.34 -31.67
CA THR A 119 -4.18 4.92 -31.41
C THR A 119 -2.73 4.70 -31.02
N GLN A 120 -2.51 4.25 -29.79
CA GLN A 120 -1.16 4.00 -29.27
C GLN A 120 -1.01 2.55 -28.82
N PRO A 121 0.07 1.88 -29.25
CA PRO A 121 0.39 0.57 -28.70
C PRO A 121 0.75 0.71 -27.21
N LEU A 122 0.15 -0.11 -26.37
CA LEU A 122 0.48 -0.25 -24.97
C LEU A 122 1.38 -1.45 -24.81
N THR A 123 2.65 -1.20 -24.53
CA THR A 123 3.68 -2.24 -24.36
C THR A 123 4.02 -2.49 -22.88
N THR A 124 3.40 -1.74 -21.97
CA THR A 124 3.59 -1.96 -20.54
C THR A 124 2.69 -3.09 -20.07
N ALA A 125 3.28 -4.18 -19.61
CA ALA A 125 2.53 -5.29 -19.06
C ALA A 125 1.67 -4.88 -17.86
N ARG A 126 0.39 -5.31 -17.88
CA ARG A 126 -0.56 -5.06 -16.80
C ARG A 126 -1.01 -6.38 -16.21
N LEU A 127 -1.10 -6.44 -14.90
CA LEU A 127 -1.66 -7.59 -14.20
C LEU A 127 -3.15 -7.36 -13.97
N LEU A 128 -3.96 -8.28 -14.47
CA LEU A 128 -5.40 -8.23 -14.35
C LEU A 128 -5.87 -9.39 -13.49
N LEU A 129 -6.65 -9.11 -12.47
CA LEU A 129 -7.44 -10.14 -11.81
C LEU A 129 -8.73 -10.30 -12.59
N THR A 130 -9.05 -11.52 -13.00
CA THR A 130 -10.16 -11.80 -13.93
C THR A 130 -11.10 -12.83 -13.33
N GLU A 131 -12.40 -12.56 -13.46
CA GLU A 131 -13.48 -13.48 -13.13
C GLU A 131 -14.43 -13.58 -14.32
N PRO A 132 -15.08 -14.74 -14.58
CA PRO A 132 -16.13 -14.82 -15.57
C PRO A 132 -17.21 -13.78 -15.29
N LEU A 133 -17.54 -12.97 -16.28
CA LEU A 133 -18.59 -11.96 -16.17
C LEU A 133 -19.96 -12.64 -16.22
N LEU A 134 -20.78 -12.44 -15.20
CA LEU A 134 -22.12 -13.00 -15.09
C LEU A 134 -23.19 -12.05 -15.68
N THR A 135 -22.95 -10.74 -15.58
CA THR A 135 -23.84 -9.73 -16.18
C THR A 135 -23.78 -9.82 -17.70
N PRO A 136 -24.93 -9.90 -18.41
CA PRO A 136 -24.93 -9.92 -19.87
C PRO A 136 -24.26 -8.67 -20.47
N VAL A 137 -23.40 -8.88 -21.48
CA VAL A 137 -22.72 -7.79 -22.17
C VAL A 137 -23.72 -7.04 -23.05
N HIS A 138 -23.78 -5.72 -22.86
CA HIS A 138 -24.58 -4.79 -23.67
C HIS A 138 -23.84 -3.43 -23.77
N ALA A 139 -24.27 -2.57 -24.65
CA ALA A 139 -23.55 -1.31 -24.97
C ALA A 139 -23.28 -0.42 -23.75
N ASP A 140 -24.12 -0.48 -22.73
CA ASP A 140 -24.03 0.38 -21.53
C ASP A 140 -23.68 -0.40 -20.25
N ILE A 141 -23.07 -1.57 -20.41
CA ILE A 141 -22.78 -2.49 -19.30
C ILE A 141 -21.96 -1.85 -18.17
N LEU A 142 -21.01 -0.96 -18.48
CA LEU A 142 -20.17 -0.30 -17.47
C LEU A 142 -20.96 0.70 -16.61
N ASN A 143 -22.15 1.12 -17.02
CA ASN A 143 -23.08 1.91 -16.22
C ASN A 143 -24.15 1.03 -15.52
N ASP A 144 -24.17 -0.29 -15.79
CA ASP A 144 -25.15 -1.20 -15.19
C ASP A 144 -24.89 -1.42 -13.71
N PRO A 145 -25.86 -1.16 -12.83
CA PRO A 145 -25.73 -1.45 -11.40
C PRO A 145 -25.40 -2.93 -11.10
N ALA A 146 -25.82 -3.89 -11.93
CA ALA A 146 -25.51 -5.30 -11.77
C ALA A 146 -24.01 -5.56 -11.97
N PHE A 147 -23.39 -4.95 -12.98
CA PHE A 147 -21.95 -5.00 -13.21
C PHE A 147 -21.18 -4.44 -12.00
N HIS A 148 -21.55 -3.28 -11.49
CA HIS A 148 -20.89 -2.69 -10.32
C HIS A 148 -21.06 -3.52 -9.04
N GLN A 149 -22.21 -4.19 -8.87
CA GLN A 149 -22.41 -5.13 -7.76
C GLN A 149 -21.48 -6.35 -7.88
N GLU A 150 -21.28 -6.86 -9.10
CA GLU A 150 -20.36 -7.96 -9.37
C GLU A 150 -18.91 -7.58 -9.07
N VAL A 151 -18.46 -6.38 -9.51
CA VAL A 151 -17.16 -5.81 -9.14
C VAL A 151 -16.99 -5.75 -7.63
N GLN A 152 -18.00 -5.23 -6.90
CA GLN A 152 -17.93 -5.10 -5.45
C GLN A 152 -17.84 -6.45 -4.73
N LYS A 153 -18.55 -7.47 -5.21
CA LYS A 153 -18.47 -8.83 -4.67
C LYS A 153 -17.07 -9.41 -4.85
N THR A 154 -16.49 -9.30 -6.05
CA THR A 154 -15.14 -9.77 -6.36
C THR A 154 -14.09 -9.07 -5.48
N VAL A 155 -14.13 -7.74 -5.37
CA VAL A 155 -13.22 -6.97 -4.53
C VAL A 155 -13.32 -7.39 -3.06
N SER A 156 -14.55 -7.60 -2.56
CA SER A 156 -14.78 -7.98 -1.17
C SER A 156 -14.34 -9.41 -0.88
N HIS A 157 -14.61 -10.34 -1.81
CA HIS A 157 -14.22 -11.75 -1.69
C HIS A 157 -12.70 -11.93 -1.59
N LEU A 158 -11.97 -11.12 -2.33
CA LEU A 158 -10.51 -11.15 -2.38
C LEU A 158 -9.83 -10.27 -1.33
N GLY A 159 -10.60 -9.62 -0.46
CA GLY A 159 -10.05 -8.72 0.56
C GLY A 159 -9.34 -7.49 0.00
N LEU A 160 -9.60 -7.13 -1.25
CA LEU A 160 -9.01 -5.95 -1.88
C LEU A 160 -9.59 -4.67 -1.31
N SER A 161 -8.76 -3.63 -1.23
CA SER A 161 -9.22 -2.32 -0.76
C SER A 161 -10.11 -1.64 -1.81
N LYS A 162 -10.97 -0.70 -1.36
CA LYS A 162 -11.82 0.11 -2.25
C LYS A 162 -11.05 0.87 -3.35
N SER A 163 -9.73 1.06 -3.19
CA SER A 163 -8.89 1.70 -4.21
C SER A 163 -8.80 0.93 -5.52
N TYR A 164 -9.04 -0.38 -5.52
CA TYR A 164 -9.11 -1.19 -6.75
C TYR A 164 -10.43 -1.04 -7.51
N GLN A 165 -11.45 -0.43 -6.92
CA GLN A 165 -12.75 -0.23 -7.56
C GLN A 165 -12.78 0.94 -8.56
N GLN A 166 -11.71 1.72 -8.64
CA GLN A 166 -11.75 3.01 -9.35
C GLN A 166 -11.77 2.90 -10.88
N PHE A 167 -11.35 1.76 -11.44
CA PHE A 167 -11.29 1.56 -12.88
C PHE A 167 -11.68 0.12 -13.25
N PRO A 168 -12.92 -0.29 -12.95
CA PRO A 168 -13.38 -1.60 -13.34
C PRO A 168 -13.53 -1.67 -14.88
N GLY A 169 -13.45 -2.86 -15.40
CA GLY A 169 -13.64 -3.10 -16.81
C GLY A 169 -14.01 -4.56 -17.07
N PHE A 170 -14.26 -4.86 -18.31
CA PHE A 170 -14.40 -6.21 -18.80
C PHE A 170 -13.64 -6.40 -20.10
N PHE A 171 -13.34 -7.63 -20.45
CA PHE A 171 -12.77 -7.95 -21.74
C PHE A 171 -13.45 -9.20 -22.32
N MET A 172 -13.49 -9.23 -23.65
CA MET A 172 -13.90 -10.42 -24.42
C MET A 172 -12.66 -11.16 -24.88
N LEU A 173 -12.61 -12.44 -24.61
CA LEU A 173 -11.57 -13.34 -25.08
C LEU A 173 -12.22 -14.63 -25.55
N ASP A 174 -12.04 -14.98 -26.84
CA ASP A 174 -12.55 -16.20 -27.45
C ASP A 174 -14.05 -16.43 -27.22
N GLY A 175 -14.83 -15.36 -27.28
CA GLY A 175 -16.28 -15.37 -27.08
C GLY A 175 -16.76 -15.44 -25.64
N GLN A 176 -15.84 -15.40 -24.66
CA GLN A 176 -16.18 -15.36 -23.24
C GLN A 176 -15.88 -13.97 -22.67
N ALA A 177 -16.84 -13.42 -21.92
CA ALA A 177 -16.67 -12.18 -21.19
C ALA A 177 -16.07 -12.40 -19.80
N TYR A 178 -15.14 -11.54 -19.42
CA TYR A 178 -14.48 -11.54 -18.13
C TYR A 178 -14.52 -10.15 -17.51
N LEU A 179 -14.99 -10.04 -16.28
CA LEU A 179 -14.73 -8.89 -15.42
C LEU A 179 -13.24 -8.86 -15.09
N PHE A 180 -12.64 -7.67 -15.08
CA PHE A 180 -11.28 -7.52 -14.56
C PHE A 180 -11.11 -6.34 -13.61
N ILE A 181 -10.09 -6.49 -12.77
CA ILE A 181 -9.57 -5.45 -11.88
C ILE A 181 -8.07 -5.39 -12.13
N GLU A 182 -7.56 -4.21 -12.48
CA GLU A 182 -6.13 -4.01 -12.68
C GLU A 182 -5.40 -3.92 -11.35
N LEU A 183 -4.34 -4.73 -11.20
CA LEU A 183 -3.55 -4.82 -9.98
C LEU A 183 -2.21 -4.09 -10.13
N ASP A 184 -1.70 -3.56 -9.04
CA ASP A 184 -0.37 -2.96 -8.95
C ASP A 184 0.76 -4.01 -8.78
N HIS A 185 0.40 -5.22 -8.34
CA HIS A 185 1.32 -6.34 -8.12
C HIS A 185 0.53 -7.66 -8.07
N SER A 186 1.23 -8.77 -8.28
CA SER A 186 0.61 -10.09 -8.13
C SER A 186 0.18 -10.36 -6.69
N ILE A 187 -1.03 -10.86 -6.53
CA ILE A 187 -1.57 -11.31 -5.25
C ILE A 187 -1.59 -12.84 -5.14
N GLY A 188 -1.20 -13.55 -6.21
CA GLY A 188 -1.20 -15.02 -6.26
C GLY A 188 -2.60 -15.63 -6.22
N ALA A 189 -3.62 -14.90 -6.69
CA ALA A 189 -5.00 -15.36 -6.69
C ALA A 189 -5.35 -16.13 -7.97
N PRO A 190 -6.27 -17.08 -7.90
CA PRO A 190 -6.86 -17.67 -9.10
C PRO A 190 -7.43 -16.58 -10.01
N GLY A 191 -7.26 -16.75 -11.33
CA GLY A 191 -7.76 -15.77 -12.30
C GLY A 191 -6.83 -14.60 -12.59
N GLU A 192 -5.62 -14.56 -12.02
CA GLU A 192 -4.61 -13.59 -12.45
C GLU A 192 -4.16 -13.86 -13.89
N ARG A 193 -4.19 -12.80 -14.71
CA ARG A 193 -3.71 -12.82 -16.10
C ARG A 193 -2.80 -11.63 -16.34
N ARG A 194 -1.74 -11.85 -17.08
CA ARG A 194 -0.83 -10.79 -17.47
C ARG A 194 -1.10 -10.35 -18.90
N LEU A 195 -1.65 -9.15 -19.07
CA LEU A 195 -1.80 -8.53 -20.38
C LEU A 195 -0.46 -7.91 -20.76
N LEU A 196 0.20 -8.47 -21.77
CA LEU A 196 1.54 -8.04 -22.22
C LEU A 196 1.48 -6.83 -23.11
N SER A 197 0.52 -6.80 -24.04
CA SER A 197 0.35 -5.70 -24.97
C SER A 197 -1.09 -5.59 -25.45
N SER A 198 -1.47 -4.39 -25.87
CA SER A 198 -2.74 -4.09 -26.52
C SER A 198 -2.58 -2.89 -27.43
N GLU A 199 -3.48 -2.69 -28.38
CA GLU A 199 -3.64 -1.43 -29.09
C GLU A 199 -4.81 -0.67 -28.50
N ARG A 200 -4.54 0.49 -27.91
CA ARG A 200 -5.58 1.37 -27.41
C ARG A 200 -6.17 2.17 -28.56
N GLN A 201 -7.46 2.12 -28.70
CA GLN A 201 -8.21 3.06 -29.48
C GLN A 201 -8.55 4.31 -28.67
N ALA A 202 -8.94 5.38 -29.32
CA ALA A 202 -9.21 6.66 -28.70
C ALA A 202 -10.16 6.55 -27.49
N PHE A 203 -10.05 7.52 -26.58
CA PHE A 203 -11.03 7.71 -25.52
C PHE A 203 -12.43 7.90 -26.11
N VAL A 204 -13.38 7.09 -25.63
CA VAL A 204 -14.75 7.07 -26.13
C VAL A 204 -15.67 7.59 -25.02
N THR A 205 -16.47 8.59 -25.34
CA THR A 205 -17.54 9.04 -24.43
C THR A 205 -18.71 8.05 -24.45
N PRO A 206 -19.54 8.00 -23.41
CA PRO A 206 -20.71 7.10 -23.36
C PRO A 206 -21.63 7.21 -24.59
N GLN A 207 -21.76 8.41 -25.16
CA GLN A 207 -22.63 8.69 -26.32
C GLN A 207 -22.07 8.12 -27.64
N ASN A 208 -20.75 7.92 -27.70
CA ASN A 208 -20.03 7.47 -28.90
C ASN A 208 -19.53 6.03 -28.79
N LEU A 209 -19.90 5.32 -27.72
CA LEU A 209 -19.53 3.92 -27.54
C LEU A 209 -20.37 3.06 -28.48
N GLU A 210 -19.73 2.57 -29.55
CA GLU A 210 -20.33 1.55 -30.42
C GLU A 210 -20.17 0.17 -29.78
N THR A 211 -21.17 -0.69 -29.95
CA THR A 211 -21.05 -2.07 -29.47
C THR A 211 -19.94 -2.78 -30.26
N PRO A 212 -18.89 -3.26 -29.61
CA PRO A 212 -17.81 -3.96 -30.32
C PRO A 212 -18.32 -5.21 -31.04
N PRO A 213 -17.70 -5.63 -32.15
CA PRO A 213 -18.06 -6.84 -32.85
C PRO A 213 -18.02 -8.06 -31.94
N GLU A 214 -19.03 -8.93 -31.99
CA GLU A 214 -19.15 -10.11 -31.11
C GLU A 214 -17.99 -11.12 -31.25
N ASN A 215 -17.23 -11.07 -32.34
CA ASN A 215 -16.16 -12.02 -32.65
C ASN A 215 -14.75 -11.46 -32.44
N GLU A 216 -14.60 -10.29 -31.86
CA GLU A 216 -13.27 -9.70 -31.61
C GLU A 216 -12.89 -9.76 -30.13
N ASN A 217 -11.60 -10.01 -29.89
CA ASN A 217 -11.03 -9.90 -28.55
C ASN A 217 -10.76 -8.42 -28.26
N TYR A 218 -11.40 -7.88 -27.23
CA TYR A 218 -11.27 -6.48 -26.82
C TYR A 218 -11.36 -6.32 -25.30
N LEU A 219 -10.84 -5.19 -24.81
CA LEU A 219 -10.95 -4.75 -23.43
C LEU A 219 -11.63 -3.39 -23.38
N LEU A 220 -12.62 -3.26 -22.52
CA LEU A 220 -13.30 -2.01 -22.25
C LEU A 220 -13.16 -1.67 -20.77
N GLN A 221 -12.67 -0.48 -20.45
CA GLN A 221 -12.41 -0.03 -19.09
C GLN A 221 -12.93 1.37 -18.86
N GLU A 222 -13.61 1.56 -17.74
CA GLU A 222 -13.95 2.89 -17.25
C GLU A 222 -12.70 3.74 -17.05
N THR A 223 -12.72 4.98 -17.46
CA THR A 223 -11.58 5.88 -17.36
C THR A 223 -12.02 7.35 -17.35
N VAL A 224 -11.07 8.23 -17.15
CA VAL A 224 -11.28 9.67 -17.23
C VAL A 224 -10.23 10.30 -18.15
N ALA A 225 -10.57 11.36 -18.83
CA ALA A 225 -9.63 12.15 -19.64
C ALA A 225 -9.77 13.64 -19.31
N TRP A 226 -8.68 14.37 -19.51
CA TRP A 226 -8.67 15.83 -19.34
C TRP A 226 -8.86 16.48 -20.69
N ILE A 227 -10.06 16.98 -20.96
CA ILE A 227 -10.45 17.54 -22.26
C ILE A 227 -10.92 18.97 -22.04
N ASN A 228 -10.37 19.94 -22.79
CA ASN A 228 -10.74 21.36 -22.73
C ASN A 228 -10.76 21.92 -21.29
N GLN A 229 -9.79 21.54 -20.45
CA GLN A 229 -9.67 21.94 -19.05
C GLN A 229 -10.77 21.36 -18.12
N GLU A 230 -11.48 20.34 -18.55
CA GLU A 230 -12.46 19.62 -17.74
C GLU A 230 -12.12 18.13 -17.64
N LEU A 231 -12.46 17.51 -16.50
CA LEU A 231 -12.34 16.07 -16.32
C LEU A 231 -13.58 15.40 -16.89
N VAL A 232 -13.39 14.67 -18.00
CA VAL A 232 -14.47 13.96 -18.69
C VAL A 232 -14.39 12.47 -18.37
N HIS A 233 -15.51 11.92 -17.96
CA HIS A 233 -15.69 10.48 -17.76
C HIS A 233 -15.97 9.80 -19.10
N GLY A 234 -15.40 8.60 -19.30
CA GLY A 234 -15.59 7.81 -20.51
C GLY A 234 -14.92 6.45 -20.41
N TYR A 235 -14.61 5.87 -21.54
CA TYR A 235 -14.10 4.51 -21.64
C TYR A 235 -12.81 4.46 -22.46
N SER A 236 -11.91 3.57 -22.05
CA SER A 236 -10.74 3.14 -22.82
C SER A 236 -11.11 1.83 -23.52
N TYR A 237 -11.06 1.83 -24.83
CA TYR A 237 -11.27 0.65 -25.66
C TYR A 237 -9.93 0.15 -26.20
N GLU A 238 -9.63 -1.13 -26.02
CA GLU A 238 -8.38 -1.74 -26.43
C GLU A 238 -8.63 -3.03 -27.22
N THR A 239 -7.85 -3.22 -28.28
CA THR A 239 -7.88 -4.41 -29.15
C THR A 239 -6.52 -5.07 -29.24
N LYS A 240 -6.40 -6.13 -30.01
CA LYS A 240 -5.15 -6.89 -30.20
C LYS A 240 -4.50 -7.28 -28.87
N LEU A 241 -5.30 -7.82 -27.98
CA LEU A 241 -4.87 -8.21 -26.63
C LEU A 241 -3.92 -9.40 -26.71
N THR A 242 -2.75 -9.31 -26.05
CA THR A 242 -1.80 -10.41 -25.90
C THR A 242 -1.63 -10.71 -24.41
N PHE A 243 -1.96 -11.92 -24.02
CA PHE A 243 -1.84 -12.40 -22.64
C PHE A 243 -0.67 -13.40 -22.50
N GLU A 244 -0.10 -13.48 -21.29
CA GLU A 244 0.80 -14.52 -20.82
C GLU A 244 0.00 -15.52 -19.99
#